data_200d4a5c9edace1a0e24bb41ea9db20c
#
_entry.id   200d4a5c9edace1a0e24bb41ea9db20c
#
_cell.length_a   1.000
_cell.length_b   1.000
_cell.length_c   1.000
_cell.angle_alpha   90.00
_cell.angle_beta   90.00
_cell.angle_gamma   90.00
#
_symmetry.space_group_name_H-M   'P 1'
#
loop_
_entity.id
_entity.type
_entity.pdbx_description
1 polymer ?
#
loop_
_entity_poly.entity_id
_entity_poly.type
_entity_poly.pdbx_seq_one_letter_code
_entity_poly.pdbx_strand_id
1 'polypeptide(L)'
;MDFLGYGMNPHDYHLKVIETGRTEVLLTFSDYNLLRQSAAKDIFPAAAEKDMGVINGWSIMRGWLTGATVESFIPREKWNEDHIRADRMRIWCMERDMNMLDLTLQFCLQEHRIHGHPIGNLNIEQLKKNIAATQTTLSDDVFEAFSDAGM
;
A
#
# COMPACT_ATOMS: atom_id res chain seq x y z
N MET A 1 -5.41 -15.28 25.76
CA MET A 1 -4.88 -13.90 25.82
C MET A 1 -5.57 -13.17 24.69
N ASP A 2 -6.32 -12.12 25.01
CA ASP A 2 -7.13 -11.43 24.01
C ASP A 2 -6.31 -10.20 23.56
N PHE A 3 -6.16 -10.02 22.25
CA PHE A 3 -5.51 -8.84 21.68
C PHE A 3 -6.56 -7.82 21.29
N LEU A 4 -6.31 -6.57 21.60
CA LEU A 4 -7.15 -5.46 21.18
C LEU A 4 -6.53 -4.76 19.98
N GLY A 5 -7.26 -4.73 18.86
CA GLY A 5 -6.87 -4.00 17.66
C GLY A 5 -7.77 -2.79 17.41
N TYR A 6 -7.23 -1.83 16.67
CA TYR A 6 -8.01 -0.71 16.18
C TYR A 6 -7.65 -0.39 14.73
N GLY A 7 -8.57 0.22 14.01
CA GLY A 7 -8.34 0.75 12.68
C GLY A 7 -9.00 2.11 12.54
N MET A 8 -8.32 3.04 11.93
CA MET A 8 -8.85 4.38 11.69
C MET A 8 -8.16 5.09 10.54
N ASN A 9 -8.77 6.18 10.16
CA ASN A 9 -8.27 7.28 9.37
C ASN A 9 -8.94 8.53 9.97
N PRO A 10 -8.28 9.56 10.44
CA PRO A 10 -7.03 10.12 9.94
C PRO A 10 -5.76 9.67 10.70
N HIS A 11 -4.62 9.92 10.03
CA HIS A 11 -3.27 9.60 10.45
C HIS A 11 -2.90 10.05 11.88
N ASP A 12 -3.20 11.29 12.23
CA ASP A 12 -2.83 11.87 13.54
C ASP A 12 -3.42 11.13 14.75
N TYR A 13 -4.55 10.44 14.57
CA TYR A 13 -5.16 9.67 15.65
C TYR A 13 -4.40 8.39 15.96
N HIS A 14 -3.67 7.82 14.99
CA HIS A 14 -2.84 6.64 15.24
C HIS A 14 -1.82 6.89 16.34
N LEU A 15 -1.08 7.99 16.26
CA LEU A 15 -0.05 8.33 17.26
C LEU A 15 -0.66 8.47 18.65
N LYS A 16 -1.83 9.12 18.76
CA LYS A 16 -2.53 9.29 20.05
C LYS A 16 -2.95 7.95 20.65
N VAL A 17 -3.42 6.99 19.82
CA VAL A 17 -3.82 5.67 20.31
C VAL A 17 -2.60 4.84 20.70
N ILE A 18 -1.54 4.85 19.90
CA ILE A 18 -0.26 4.18 20.20
C ILE A 18 0.31 4.66 21.55
N GLU A 19 0.28 5.97 21.81
CA GLU A 19 0.73 6.55 23.08
C GLU A 19 0.00 5.99 24.30
N THR A 20 -1.28 5.61 24.16
CA THR A 20 -2.05 5.04 25.28
C THR A 20 -1.53 3.69 25.77
N GLY A 21 -0.83 2.94 24.92
CA GLY A 21 -0.36 1.58 25.21
C GLY A 21 -1.47 0.57 25.51
N ARG A 22 -2.70 0.82 25.04
CA ARG A 22 -3.88 -0.03 25.31
C ARG A 22 -4.25 -0.99 24.22
N THR A 23 -3.53 -0.96 23.10
CA THR A 23 -3.81 -1.77 21.92
C THR A 23 -2.55 -2.45 21.43
N GLU A 24 -2.68 -3.66 20.93
CA GLU A 24 -1.57 -4.49 20.45
C GLU A 24 -1.48 -4.52 18.92
N VAL A 25 -2.56 -4.15 18.21
CA VAL A 25 -2.61 -4.17 16.74
C VAL A 25 -3.26 -2.89 16.23
N LEU A 26 -2.67 -2.32 15.18
CA LEU A 26 -3.27 -1.23 14.43
C LEU A 26 -3.51 -1.61 12.95
N LEU A 27 -4.58 -1.09 12.37
CA LEU A 27 -4.81 -1.08 10.94
C LEU A 27 -4.67 0.36 10.45
N THR A 28 -3.58 0.65 9.74
CA THR A 28 -3.45 1.89 8.97
C THR A 28 -4.12 1.76 7.61
N PHE A 29 -4.55 2.86 7.03
CA PHE A 29 -5.41 2.84 5.89
C PHE A 29 -5.04 3.95 4.90
N SER A 30 -4.61 3.55 3.69
CA SER A 30 -4.20 4.50 2.64
C SER A 30 -2.91 5.29 2.91
N ASP A 31 -2.16 5.00 3.95
CA ASP A 31 -0.98 5.77 4.37
C ASP A 31 0.36 5.12 3.99
N TYR A 32 0.31 3.88 3.44
CA TYR A 32 1.50 3.20 2.92
C TYR A 32 1.18 2.40 1.65
N ASN A 33 1.61 2.92 0.53
CA ASN A 33 1.52 2.34 -0.82
C ASN A 33 2.43 3.16 -1.76
N LEU A 34 2.47 2.84 -3.06
CA LEU A 34 3.30 3.59 -4.03
C LEU A 34 2.98 5.09 -4.09
N LEU A 35 1.73 5.50 -3.84
CA LEU A 35 1.35 6.92 -3.85
C LEU A 35 1.68 7.66 -2.56
N ARG A 36 1.71 6.97 -1.43
CA ARG A 36 1.87 7.56 -0.10
C ARG A 36 2.70 6.66 0.79
N GLN A 37 3.64 7.23 1.53
CA GLN A 37 4.47 6.55 2.52
C GLN A 37 4.47 7.30 3.86
N SER A 38 3.41 8.04 4.17
CA SER A 38 3.32 8.85 5.39
C SER A 38 3.48 8.02 6.66
N ALA A 39 2.86 6.84 6.71
CA ALA A 39 2.93 5.95 7.88
C ALA A 39 4.36 5.47 8.22
N ALA A 40 5.25 5.39 7.23
CA ALA A 40 6.64 4.96 7.42
C ALA A 40 7.46 5.96 8.25
N LYS A 41 7.03 7.22 8.31
CA LYS A 41 7.80 8.31 8.95
C LYS A 41 7.60 8.34 10.46
N ASP A 42 6.41 8.02 10.94
CA ASP A 42 6.02 8.19 12.34
C ASP A 42 5.18 7.02 12.90
N ILE A 43 4.13 6.56 12.21
CA ILE A 43 3.26 5.49 12.71
C ILE A 43 4.05 4.18 12.90
N PHE A 44 4.81 3.74 11.89
CA PHE A 44 5.55 2.48 11.98
C PHE A 44 6.65 2.51 13.03
N PRO A 45 7.48 3.58 13.14
CA PRO A 45 8.42 3.69 14.26
C PRO A 45 7.73 3.67 15.62
N ALA A 46 6.66 4.44 15.82
CA ALA A 46 5.94 4.48 17.08
C ALA A 46 5.30 3.13 17.45
N ALA A 47 4.74 2.41 16.46
CA ALA A 47 4.19 1.08 16.66
C ALA A 47 5.28 0.06 17.02
N ALA A 48 6.44 0.12 16.36
CA ALA A 48 7.56 -0.75 16.64
C ALA A 48 8.13 -0.55 18.06
N GLU A 49 8.21 0.70 18.56
CA GLU A 49 8.61 1.01 19.95
C GLU A 49 7.68 0.39 20.99
N LYS A 50 6.42 0.13 20.64
CA LYS A 50 5.40 -0.47 21.51
C LYS A 50 5.16 -1.95 21.23
N ASP A 51 5.98 -2.58 20.38
CA ASP A 51 5.82 -3.99 19.96
C ASP A 51 4.41 -4.29 19.42
N MET A 52 3.86 -3.37 18.63
CA MET A 52 2.51 -3.47 18.07
C MET A 52 2.52 -4.15 16.70
N GLY A 53 1.53 -5.00 16.46
CA GLY A 53 1.25 -5.50 15.13
C GLY A 53 0.69 -4.40 14.21
N VAL A 54 1.18 -4.34 12.96
CA VAL A 54 0.72 -3.38 11.96
C VAL A 54 0.06 -4.10 10.79
N ILE A 55 -1.15 -3.69 10.46
CA ILE A 55 -1.88 -4.14 9.27
C ILE A 55 -2.03 -2.93 8.35
N ASN A 56 -1.66 -3.08 7.08
CA ASN A 56 -1.70 -2.02 6.08
C ASN A 56 -2.86 -2.24 5.09
N GLY A 57 -3.90 -1.44 5.20
CA GLY A 57 -5.04 -1.44 4.28
C GLY A 57 -4.82 -0.55 3.05
N TRP A 58 -5.53 -0.86 1.96
CA TRP A 58 -5.49 -0.11 0.70
C TRP A 58 -4.15 -0.09 -0.03
N SER A 59 -3.37 -1.14 0.06
CA SER A 59 -2.10 -1.29 -0.66
C SER A 59 -2.25 -1.06 -2.17
N ILE A 60 -3.36 -1.50 -2.78
CA ILE A 60 -3.64 -1.34 -4.21
C ILE A 60 -4.56 -0.14 -4.54
N MET A 61 -4.87 0.73 -3.57
CA MET A 61 -5.65 1.97 -3.77
C MET A 61 -6.92 1.78 -4.61
N ARG A 62 -7.86 0.93 -4.15
CA ARG A 62 -9.11 0.60 -4.88
C ARG A 62 -8.91 0.07 -6.31
N GLY A 63 -7.73 -0.43 -6.64
CA GLY A 63 -7.40 -0.92 -7.97
C GLY A 63 -6.61 0.05 -8.84
N TRP A 64 -6.39 1.30 -8.45
CA TRP A 64 -5.62 2.27 -9.24
C TRP A 64 -4.16 1.85 -9.43
N LEU A 65 -3.63 1.03 -8.53
CA LEU A 65 -2.26 0.53 -8.56
C LEU A 65 -2.17 -0.93 -9.03
N THR A 66 -3.11 -1.38 -9.87
CA THR A 66 -3.13 -2.77 -10.39
C THR A 66 -2.72 -2.89 -11.86
N GLY A 67 -2.41 -1.78 -12.53
CA GLY A 67 -2.12 -1.75 -13.96
C GLY A 67 -3.36 -1.57 -14.85
N ALA A 68 -4.57 -1.65 -14.28
CA ALA A 68 -5.79 -1.22 -15.00
C ALA A 68 -5.78 0.30 -15.18
N THR A 69 -6.45 0.80 -16.22
CA THR A 69 -6.58 2.23 -16.43
C THR A 69 -7.37 2.86 -15.28
N VAL A 70 -6.89 3.96 -14.72
CA VAL A 70 -7.58 4.66 -13.63
C VAL A 70 -8.99 5.08 -14.05
N GLU A 71 -9.17 5.40 -15.33
CA GLU A 71 -10.47 5.77 -15.92
C GLU A 71 -11.52 4.66 -15.82
N SER A 72 -11.12 3.37 -15.73
CA SER A 72 -12.05 2.27 -15.50
C SER A 72 -12.69 2.27 -14.11
N PHE A 73 -12.15 3.02 -13.16
CA PHE A 73 -12.66 3.16 -11.79
C PHE A 73 -13.30 4.51 -11.53
N ILE A 74 -12.78 5.58 -12.16
CA ILE A 74 -13.25 6.95 -11.95
C ILE A 74 -13.12 7.75 -13.24
N PRO A 75 -14.19 8.44 -13.70
CA PRO A 75 -14.16 9.25 -14.90
C PRO A 75 -13.07 10.33 -14.84
N ARG A 76 -12.41 10.59 -15.98
CA ARG A 76 -11.23 11.46 -16.06
C ARG A 76 -11.46 12.88 -15.58
N GLU A 77 -12.66 13.41 -15.76
CA GLU A 77 -13.06 14.75 -15.30
C GLU A 77 -13.12 14.87 -13.76
N LYS A 78 -13.07 13.72 -13.04
CA LYS A 78 -13.03 13.67 -11.56
C LYS A 78 -11.65 13.33 -11.02
N TRP A 79 -10.64 13.29 -11.87
CA TRP A 79 -9.30 12.94 -11.43
C TRP A 79 -8.73 14.06 -10.56
N ASN A 80 -8.10 13.64 -9.47
CA ASN A 80 -7.22 14.45 -8.64
C ASN A 80 -5.75 14.08 -8.88
N GLU A 81 -4.86 14.68 -8.13
CA GLU A 81 -3.42 14.45 -8.23
C GLU A 81 -3.02 12.97 -8.05
N ASP A 82 -3.63 12.25 -7.11
CA ASP A 82 -3.36 10.82 -6.89
C ASP A 82 -3.72 9.97 -8.12
N HIS A 83 -4.84 10.27 -8.77
CA HIS A 83 -5.25 9.57 -9.98
C HIS A 83 -4.29 9.81 -11.14
N ILE A 84 -3.83 11.04 -11.30
CA ILE A 84 -2.84 11.42 -12.32
C ILE A 84 -1.52 10.71 -12.05
N ARG A 85 -1.07 10.67 -10.80
CA ARG A 85 0.16 9.96 -10.41
C ARG A 85 0.04 8.46 -10.63
N ALA A 86 -1.08 7.84 -10.25
CA ALA A 86 -1.33 6.42 -10.48
C ALA A 86 -1.29 6.06 -11.97
N ASP A 87 -1.87 6.89 -12.84
CA ASP A 87 -1.83 6.66 -14.29
C ASP A 87 -0.43 6.85 -14.86
N ARG A 88 0.35 7.82 -14.38
CA ARG A 88 1.78 7.95 -14.74
C ARG A 88 2.58 6.71 -14.36
N MET A 89 2.41 6.18 -13.15
CA MET A 89 3.03 4.94 -12.69
C MET A 89 2.66 3.75 -13.58
N ARG A 90 1.38 3.67 -13.96
CA ARG A 90 0.89 2.65 -14.90
C ARG A 90 1.60 2.74 -16.26
N ILE A 91 1.70 3.94 -16.82
CA ILE A 91 2.40 4.17 -18.10
C ILE A 91 3.87 3.78 -17.97
N TRP A 92 4.55 4.18 -16.91
CA TRP A 92 5.93 3.84 -16.62
C TRP A 92 6.17 2.32 -16.58
N CYS A 93 5.26 1.56 -15.95
CA CYS A 93 5.31 0.11 -15.95
C CYS A 93 5.09 -0.48 -17.34
N MET A 94 4.11 0.03 -18.09
CA MET A 94 3.82 -0.44 -19.44
C MET A 94 5.00 -0.27 -20.40
N GLU A 95 5.69 0.87 -20.34
CA GLU A 95 6.87 1.15 -21.17
C GLU A 95 8.04 0.19 -20.92
N ARG A 96 8.01 -0.53 -19.80
CA ARG A 96 9.04 -1.48 -19.34
C ARG A 96 8.57 -2.94 -19.35
N ASP A 97 7.40 -3.19 -19.95
CA ASP A 97 6.76 -4.53 -19.94
C ASP A 97 6.66 -5.11 -18.52
N MET A 98 6.39 -4.25 -17.54
CA MET A 98 6.32 -4.60 -16.13
C MET A 98 4.88 -4.67 -15.65
N ASN A 99 4.57 -5.66 -14.84
CA ASN A 99 3.27 -5.76 -14.17
C ASN A 99 3.22 -4.79 -12.96
N MET A 100 2.39 -3.77 -13.03
CA MET A 100 2.25 -2.78 -11.95
C MET A 100 1.74 -3.39 -10.65
N LEU A 101 0.92 -4.44 -10.70
CA LEU A 101 0.44 -5.10 -9.48
C LEU A 101 1.58 -5.77 -8.72
N ASP A 102 2.53 -6.38 -9.44
CA ASP A 102 3.72 -6.98 -8.86
C ASP A 102 4.55 -5.90 -8.16
N LEU A 103 4.84 -4.79 -8.85
CA LEU A 103 5.57 -3.65 -8.27
C LEU A 103 4.88 -3.13 -7.00
N THR A 104 3.56 -2.95 -7.06
CA THR A 104 2.77 -2.42 -5.95
C THR A 104 2.82 -3.31 -4.72
N LEU A 105 2.62 -4.62 -4.90
CA LEU A 105 2.59 -5.55 -3.76
C LEU A 105 3.99 -5.83 -3.22
N GLN A 106 4.99 -5.97 -4.11
CA GLN A 106 6.37 -6.14 -3.67
C GLN A 106 6.90 -4.90 -2.92
N PHE A 107 6.56 -3.68 -3.35
CA PHE A 107 6.86 -2.47 -2.60
C PHE A 107 6.30 -2.52 -1.17
N CYS A 108 5.04 -2.92 -1.02
CA CYS A 108 4.43 -3.01 0.31
C CYS A 108 5.05 -4.13 1.16
N LEU A 109 5.41 -5.27 0.56
CA LEU A 109 5.99 -6.42 1.25
C LEU A 109 7.44 -6.20 1.72
N GLN A 110 8.16 -5.25 1.12
CA GLN A 110 9.50 -4.87 1.57
C GLN A 110 9.50 -4.11 2.91
N GLU A 111 8.38 -3.55 3.32
CA GLU A 111 8.28 -2.85 4.60
C GLU A 111 8.07 -3.85 5.75
N HIS A 112 9.16 -4.27 6.37
CA HIS A 112 9.20 -5.31 7.40
C HIS A 112 8.46 -4.98 8.70
N ARG A 113 8.09 -3.70 8.91
CA ARG A 113 7.27 -3.28 10.05
C ARG A 113 5.78 -3.54 9.84
N ILE A 114 5.37 -3.96 8.64
CA ILE A 114 4.00 -4.33 8.32
C ILE A 114 3.86 -5.85 8.43
N HIS A 115 2.91 -6.30 9.24
CA HIS A 115 2.68 -7.71 9.55
C HIS A 115 1.57 -8.35 8.70
N GLY A 116 0.79 -7.54 7.99
CA GLY A 116 -0.28 -8.04 7.13
C GLY A 116 -0.84 -7.00 6.16
N HIS A 117 -1.25 -7.48 4.97
CA HIS A 117 -1.82 -6.67 3.90
C HIS A 117 -3.17 -7.27 3.46
N PRO A 118 -4.31 -6.86 4.05
CA PRO A 118 -5.61 -7.30 3.58
C PRO A 118 -5.91 -6.67 2.21
N ILE A 119 -6.21 -7.51 1.23
CA ILE A 119 -6.55 -7.10 -0.13
C ILE A 119 -7.92 -7.67 -0.49
N GLY A 120 -8.87 -6.79 -0.83
CA GLY A 120 -10.19 -7.18 -1.31
C GLY A 120 -10.14 -7.75 -2.74
N ASN A 121 -10.94 -8.79 -2.98
CA ASN A 121 -11.06 -9.43 -4.27
C ASN A 121 -12.54 -9.56 -4.64
N LEU A 122 -12.91 -9.24 -5.88
CA LEU A 122 -14.28 -9.38 -6.39
C LEU A 122 -14.53 -10.76 -7.03
N ASN A 123 -13.47 -11.46 -7.42
CA ASN A 123 -13.54 -12.76 -8.07
C ASN A 123 -12.24 -13.55 -7.90
N ILE A 124 -12.29 -14.84 -8.31
CA ILE A 124 -11.17 -15.78 -8.20
C ILE A 124 -9.97 -15.35 -9.05
N GLU A 125 -10.18 -14.73 -10.20
CA GLU A 125 -9.09 -14.29 -11.07
C GLU A 125 -8.27 -13.15 -10.42
N GLN A 126 -8.94 -12.22 -9.77
CA GLN A 126 -8.25 -11.17 -9.00
C GLN A 126 -7.47 -11.78 -7.84
N LEU A 127 -8.06 -12.74 -7.12
CA LEU A 127 -7.38 -13.44 -6.02
C LEU A 127 -6.10 -14.13 -6.51
N LYS A 128 -6.18 -14.88 -7.62
CA LYS A 128 -5.02 -15.56 -8.22
C LYS A 128 -3.93 -14.57 -8.62
N LYS A 129 -4.28 -13.45 -9.25
CA LYS A 129 -3.34 -12.39 -9.64
C LYS A 129 -2.66 -11.78 -8.42
N ASN A 130 -3.41 -11.47 -7.37
CA ASN A 130 -2.84 -10.93 -6.13
C ASN A 130 -1.88 -11.93 -5.47
N ILE A 131 -2.23 -13.22 -5.40
CA ILE A 131 -1.34 -14.25 -4.87
C ILE A 131 -0.07 -14.36 -5.72
N ALA A 132 -0.19 -14.42 -7.04
CA ALA A 132 0.97 -14.48 -7.93
C ALA A 132 1.90 -13.28 -7.73
N ALA A 133 1.35 -12.07 -7.65
CA ALA A 133 2.11 -10.84 -7.43
C ALA A 133 2.87 -10.84 -6.09
N THR A 134 2.33 -11.47 -5.04
CA THR A 134 3.08 -11.62 -3.77
C THR A 134 4.23 -12.62 -3.83
N GLN A 135 4.23 -13.50 -4.82
CA GLN A 135 5.29 -14.51 -5.04
C GLN A 135 6.33 -14.06 -6.07
N THR A 136 6.10 -12.96 -6.77
CA THR A 136 7.05 -12.37 -7.70
C THR A 136 8.23 -11.77 -6.93
N THR A 137 9.43 -11.89 -7.48
CA THR A 137 10.61 -11.22 -6.95
C THR A 137 11.02 -10.14 -7.94
N LEU A 138 11.14 -8.90 -7.46
CA LEU A 138 11.70 -7.78 -8.22
C LEU A 138 13.08 -7.44 -7.65
N SER A 139 14.01 -7.06 -8.52
CA SER A 139 15.33 -6.60 -8.08
C SER A 139 15.26 -5.18 -7.50
N ASP A 140 16.23 -4.84 -6.65
CA ASP A 140 16.33 -3.50 -6.06
C ASP A 140 16.46 -2.41 -7.12
N ASP A 141 17.14 -2.70 -8.24
CA ASP A 141 17.28 -1.79 -9.40
C ASP A 141 15.93 -1.29 -9.94
N VAL A 142 14.88 -2.11 -9.84
CA VAL A 142 13.52 -1.74 -10.28
C VAL A 142 12.96 -0.64 -9.38
N PHE A 143 13.13 -0.77 -8.07
CA PHE A 143 12.64 0.20 -7.10
C PHE A 143 13.46 1.49 -7.15
N GLU A 144 14.77 1.39 -7.36
CA GLU A 144 15.64 2.54 -7.60
C GLU A 144 15.22 3.30 -8.87
N ALA A 145 15.06 2.60 -10.00
CA ALA A 145 14.61 3.20 -11.25
C ALA A 145 13.22 3.83 -11.16
N PHE A 146 12.31 3.23 -10.36
CA PHE A 146 10.98 3.78 -10.10
C PHE A 146 11.06 5.07 -9.29
N SER A 147 11.90 5.09 -8.25
CA SER A 147 12.14 6.27 -7.41
C SER A 147 12.78 7.41 -8.20
N ASP A 148 13.80 7.10 -9.01
CA ASP A 148 14.53 8.09 -9.84
C ASP A 148 13.65 8.72 -10.91
N ALA A 149 12.61 8.01 -11.36
CA ALA A 149 11.60 8.55 -12.27
C ALA A 149 10.67 9.57 -11.62
N GLY A 150 10.78 9.82 -10.31
CA GLY A 150 9.96 10.78 -9.56
C GLY A 150 8.50 10.33 -9.44
N MET A 151 8.28 9.03 -9.33
CA MET A 151 6.95 8.42 -9.24
C MET A 151 6.40 8.42 -7.81
#